data_db7786bd7f856bb30d5b1efba87f1508
#
_entry.id   db7786bd7f856bb30d5b1efba87f1508
#
_cell.length_a   1.000
_cell.length_b   1.000
_cell.length_c   1.000
_cell.angle_alpha   90.00
_cell.angle_beta   90.00
_cell.angle_gamma   90.00
#
_symmetry.space_group_name_H-M   'P 1'
#
loop_
_entity.id
_entity.type
_entity.pdbx_description
1 polymer ?
#
loop_
_entity_poly.entity_id
_entity_poly.type
_entity_poly.pdbx_seq_one_letter_code
_entity_poly.pdbx_strand_id
1 'polypeptide(L)'
;MYKRQNRIRSRFVYIVQATIGAALAYWVAGDVVGHPQPFFAPISAVIILGMSGGDRMKKALEMSIGGIIGVAVGDLLFQIVGQGPFQIFFIVGAGLVVGSFLTKSPLITNQIVFGAILIATIFPPTEGPGGLHRAIDAMIGSGIGLITIALIPNSPLVEARREVSKVLKIASSILADVTYGIRQQDPAVIRDAREAVRGTQDSVNTLLSAAQSGREASEVSPLLWASRRSIRSLERILMPVDNAVRGVRVLSRQALGLTEDRDKVSDAQVELLDELSEIMLAISELYGQGKQHGHDEAIEIPDLVQRLRIVGGRAGLDIIDKDGTLSAYMILGQTRSIVVDMLMVCGLSRESAVAHLVPTSQHPAYPPEVWGRED
;
A
#
# COMPACT_ATOMS: atom_id res chain seq x y z
N MET A 1 -2.56 26.41 9.42
CA MET A 1 -1.60 25.92 10.43
C MET A 1 -1.80 24.44 10.75
N TYR A 2 -3.02 23.97 11.01
CA TYR A 2 -3.34 22.57 11.36
C TYR A 2 -2.83 21.51 10.37
N LYS A 3 -2.93 21.74 9.05
CA LYS A 3 -2.42 20.81 8.01
C LYS A 3 -0.89 20.67 8.00
N ARG A 4 -0.13 21.68 8.46
CA ARG A 4 1.34 21.63 8.51
C ARG A 4 1.83 20.85 9.74
N GLN A 5 1.21 21.01 10.89
CA GLN A 5 1.52 20.24 12.11
C GLN A 5 1.27 18.74 11.93
N ASN A 6 0.17 18.36 11.26
CA ASN A 6 -0.11 16.97 10.96
C ASN A 6 0.94 16.32 10.03
N ARG A 7 1.54 17.08 9.11
CA ARG A 7 2.65 16.57 8.26
C ARG A 7 3.92 16.29 9.07
N ILE A 8 4.25 17.15 10.04
CA ILE A 8 5.41 16.93 10.91
C ILE A 8 5.16 15.71 11.79
N ARG A 9 3.97 15.60 12.38
CA ARG A 9 3.59 14.47 13.23
C ARG A 9 3.60 13.13 12.48
N SER A 10 3.14 13.10 11.23
CA SER A 10 3.16 11.90 10.40
C SER A 10 4.57 11.49 9.96
N ARG A 11 5.52 12.44 9.92
CA ARG A 11 6.92 12.19 9.57
C ARG A 11 7.88 12.17 10.76
N PHE A 12 7.36 12.29 11.98
CA PHE A 12 8.19 12.43 13.18
C PHE A 12 9.16 11.26 13.35
N VAL A 13 8.70 10.04 13.18
CA VAL A 13 9.56 8.83 13.28
C VAL A 13 10.69 8.90 12.24
N TYR A 14 10.38 9.26 11.00
CA TYR A 14 11.40 9.44 9.96
C TYR A 14 12.41 10.53 10.32
N ILE A 15 11.96 11.67 10.83
CA ILE A 15 12.83 12.77 11.22
C ILE A 15 13.81 12.31 12.31
N VAL A 16 13.31 11.63 13.34
CA VAL A 16 14.14 11.09 14.43
C VAL A 16 15.13 10.05 13.91
N GLN A 17 14.67 9.11 13.07
CA GLN A 17 15.53 8.10 12.45
C GLN A 17 16.64 8.75 11.60
N ALA A 18 16.29 9.71 10.75
CA ALA A 18 17.26 10.38 9.87
C ALA A 18 18.30 11.18 10.67
N THR A 19 17.85 11.89 11.72
CA THR A 19 18.75 12.66 12.58
C THR A 19 19.73 11.76 13.33
N ILE A 20 19.22 10.69 13.97
CA ILE A 20 20.07 9.75 14.73
C ILE A 20 20.99 8.98 13.77
N GLY A 21 20.47 8.50 12.65
CA GLY A 21 21.26 7.76 11.66
C GLY A 21 22.37 8.60 11.05
N ALA A 22 22.11 9.86 10.73
CA ALA A 22 23.14 10.78 10.19
C ALA A 22 24.21 11.10 11.22
N ALA A 23 23.82 11.40 12.47
CA ALA A 23 24.76 11.67 13.56
C ALA A 23 25.65 10.46 13.87
N LEU A 24 25.04 9.26 13.91
CA LEU A 24 25.76 8.01 14.14
C LEU A 24 26.74 7.71 12.98
N ALA A 25 26.31 7.94 11.73
CA ALA A 25 27.14 7.73 10.56
C ALA A 25 28.36 8.67 10.58
N TYR A 26 28.15 9.93 10.93
CA TYR A 26 29.22 10.91 11.08
C TYR A 26 30.21 10.51 12.17
N TRP A 27 29.71 10.13 13.35
CA TRP A 27 30.52 9.71 14.48
C TRP A 27 31.33 8.45 14.16
N VAL A 28 30.73 7.41 13.57
CA VAL A 28 31.45 6.19 13.18
C VAL A 28 32.54 6.48 12.17
N ALA A 29 32.28 7.26 11.15
CA ALA A 29 33.27 7.57 10.12
C ALA A 29 34.37 8.49 10.65
N GLY A 30 34.05 9.48 11.50
CA GLY A 30 35.00 10.45 12.06
C GLY A 30 35.81 9.86 13.21
N ASP A 31 35.13 9.39 14.26
CA ASP A 31 35.81 9.05 15.53
C ASP A 31 36.25 7.57 15.57
N VAL A 32 35.54 6.63 14.94
CA VAL A 32 35.90 5.21 14.96
C VAL A 32 36.83 4.84 13.82
N VAL A 33 36.58 5.33 12.60
CA VAL A 33 37.42 5.06 11.41
C VAL A 33 38.54 6.07 11.27
N GLY A 34 38.39 7.27 11.84
CA GLY A 34 39.39 8.31 11.86
C GLY A 34 39.45 9.19 10.61
N HIS A 35 38.34 9.28 9.85
CA HIS A 35 38.30 10.16 8.68
C HIS A 35 38.09 11.62 9.11
N PRO A 36 38.97 12.57 8.70
CA PRO A 36 38.94 13.93 9.23
C PRO A 36 37.69 14.74 8.85
N GLN A 37 37.05 14.42 7.74
CA GLN A 37 35.84 15.09 7.24
C GLN A 37 34.90 14.09 6.57
N PRO A 38 34.15 13.27 7.33
CA PRO A 38 33.31 12.20 6.78
C PRO A 38 31.97 12.71 6.21
N PHE A 39 32.04 13.61 5.24
CA PHE A 39 30.88 14.29 4.64
C PHE A 39 29.87 13.33 4.01
N PHE A 40 30.36 12.28 3.34
CA PHE A 40 29.50 11.32 2.62
C PHE A 40 28.73 10.38 3.54
N ALA A 41 29.20 10.11 4.75
CA ALA A 41 28.55 9.21 5.69
C ALA A 41 27.15 9.71 6.12
N PRO A 42 26.99 10.93 6.66
CA PRO A 42 25.66 11.42 7.05
C PRO A 42 24.73 11.62 5.86
N ILE A 43 25.24 12.04 4.70
CA ILE A 43 24.44 12.24 3.49
C ILE A 43 23.86 10.89 3.01
N SER A 44 24.72 9.87 2.89
CA SER A 44 24.28 8.53 2.49
C SER A 44 23.24 7.96 3.46
N ALA A 45 23.43 8.12 4.77
CA ALA A 45 22.46 7.70 5.77
C ALA A 45 21.09 8.39 5.58
N VAL A 46 21.05 9.72 5.38
CA VAL A 46 19.81 10.48 5.17
C VAL A 46 19.11 10.06 3.88
N ILE A 47 19.85 9.88 2.78
CA ILE A 47 19.30 9.43 1.50
C ILE A 47 18.63 8.06 1.65
N ILE A 48 19.29 7.10 2.30
CA ILE A 48 18.78 5.75 2.53
C ILE A 48 17.54 5.77 3.42
N LEU A 49 17.59 6.54 4.51
CA LEU A 49 16.45 6.66 5.43
C LEU A 49 15.26 7.40 4.82
N GLY A 50 15.49 8.27 3.84
CA GLY A 50 14.46 8.99 3.08
C GLY A 50 13.62 8.11 2.15
N MET A 51 14.01 6.86 1.91
CA MET A 51 13.25 5.95 1.08
C MET A 51 11.92 5.59 1.72
N SER A 52 10.84 5.65 0.95
CA SER A 52 9.48 5.35 1.40
C SER A 52 8.73 4.54 0.34
N GLY A 53 7.63 3.89 0.76
CA GLY A 53 6.78 3.07 -0.11
C GLY A 53 7.23 1.63 -0.24
N GLY A 54 6.56 0.87 -1.10
CA GLY A 54 6.89 -0.51 -1.41
C GLY A 54 8.31 -0.66 -1.97
N ASP A 55 8.93 -1.79 -1.74
CA ASP A 55 10.34 -2.09 -2.10
C ASP A 55 11.36 -1.13 -1.43
N ARG A 56 11.03 -0.60 -0.24
CA ARG A 56 11.89 0.36 0.46
C ARG A 56 13.31 -0.17 0.66
N MET A 57 13.45 -1.41 1.11
CA MET A 57 14.76 -2.03 1.35
C MET A 57 15.52 -2.23 0.05
N LYS A 58 14.84 -2.71 -1.00
CA LYS A 58 15.44 -2.88 -2.33
C LYS A 58 15.92 -1.55 -2.91
N LYS A 59 15.08 -0.52 -2.86
CA LYS A 59 15.46 0.83 -3.31
C LYS A 59 16.62 1.41 -2.49
N ALA A 60 16.63 1.18 -1.17
CA ALA A 60 17.72 1.60 -0.30
C ALA A 60 19.04 0.92 -0.66
N LEU A 61 19.01 -0.39 -0.92
CA LEU A 61 20.18 -1.14 -1.40
C LEU A 61 20.64 -0.65 -2.78
N GLU A 62 19.72 -0.45 -3.72
CA GLU A 62 20.06 0.09 -5.04
C GLU A 62 20.73 1.47 -4.94
N MET A 63 20.19 2.35 -4.11
CA MET A 63 20.80 3.68 -3.89
C MET A 63 22.12 3.62 -3.16
N SER A 64 22.30 2.70 -2.21
CA SER A 64 23.59 2.47 -1.55
C SER A 64 24.65 2.06 -2.55
N ILE A 65 24.37 1.05 -3.36
CA ILE A 65 25.27 0.54 -4.39
C ILE A 65 25.62 1.66 -5.40
N GLY A 66 24.58 2.34 -5.91
CA GLY A 66 24.75 3.43 -6.86
C GLY A 66 25.59 4.59 -6.29
N GLY A 67 25.34 4.97 -5.03
CA GLY A 67 26.09 6.03 -4.35
C GLY A 67 27.55 5.68 -4.13
N ILE A 68 27.86 4.48 -3.66
CA ILE A 68 29.23 4.00 -3.46
C ILE A 68 30.01 3.97 -4.78
N ILE A 69 29.42 3.37 -5.82
CA ILE A 69 30.02 3.31 -7.16
C ILE A 69 30.19 4.73 -7.72
N GLY A 70 29.19 5.60 -7.57
CA GLY A 70 29.21 6.97 -8.06
C GLY A 70 30.33 7.80 -7.44
N VAL A 71 30.51 7.69 -6.13
CA VAL A 71 31.61 8.34 -5.42
C VAL A 71 32.96 7.80 -5.90
N ALA A 72 33.11 6.48 -6.02
CA ALA A 72 34.37 5.85 -6.46
C ALA A 72 34.72 6.22 -7.92
N VAL A 73 33.75 6.13 -8.83
CA VAL A 73 33.92 6.49 -10.24
C VAL A 73 34.17 8.00 -10.39
N GLY A 74 33.41 8.81 -9.66
CA GLY A 74 33.58 10.28 -9.67
C GLY A 74 34.97 10.70 -9.24
N ASP A 75 35.50 10.11 -8.18
CA ASP A 75 36.83 10.41 -7.71
C ASP A 75 37.94 9.99 -8.70
N LEU A 76 37.81 8.79 -9.27
CA LEU A 76 38.73 8.31 -10.31
C LEU A 76 38.75 9.24 -11.53
N LEU A 77 37.57 9.62 -12.03
CA LEU A 77 37.44 10.51 -13.18
C LEU A 77 37.94 11.91 -12.85
N PHE A 78 37.68 12.41 -11.65
CA PHE A 78 38.13 13.70 -11.23
C PHE A 78 39.65 13.84 -11.19
N GLN A 79 40.35 12.80 -10.76
CA GLN A 79 41.82 12.77 -10.76
C GLN A 79 42.41 12.85 -12.17
N ILE A 80 41.68 12.35 -13.18
CA ILE A 80 42.13 12.32 -14.59
C ILE A 80 41.75 13.59 -15.33
N VAL A 81 40.52 14.08 -15.14
CA VAL A 81 39.92 15.13 -15.98
C VAL A 81 39.95 16.50 -15.30
N GLY A 82 39.97 16.54 -13.97
CA GLY A 82 39.94 17.78 -13.18
C GLY A 82 38.58 18.46 -13.08
N GLN A 83 38.56 19.79 -12.86
CA GLN A 83 37.33 20.59 -12.69
C GLN A 83 37.07 21.49 -13.90
N GLY A 84 35.80 21.70 -14.23
CA GLY A 84 35.36 22.65 -15.23
C GLY A 84 34.06 22.18 -15.95
N PRO A 85 33.44 23.05 -16.74
CA PRO A 85 32.15 22.74 -17.40
C PRO A 85 32.28 21.62 -18.44
N PHE A 86 33.41 21.53 -19.16
CA PHE A 86 33.64 20.40 -20.10
C PHE A 86 33.96 19.12 -19.35
N GLN A 87 34.62 19.19 -18.23
CA GLN A 87 34.93 18.05 -17.38
C GLN A 87 33.67 17.42 -16.80
N ILE A 88 32.69 18.22 -16.35
CA ILE A 88 31.39 17.73 -15.89
C ILE A 88 30.67 16.99 -17.03
N PHE A 89 30.74 17.47 -18.27
CA PHE A 89 30.14 16.76 -19.41
C PHE A 89 30.73 15.34 -19.55
N PHE A 90 32.03 15.18 -19.44
CA PHE A 90 32.67 13.86 -19.51
C PHE A 90 32.35 12.99 -18.29
N ILE A 91 32.34 13.56 -17.08
CA ILE A 91 32.04 12.84 -15.85
C ILE A 91 30.58 12.32 -15.87
N VAL A 92 29.64 13.15 -16.28
CA VAL A 92 28.23 12.75 -16.42
C VAL A 92 28.07 11.67 -17.49
N GLY A 93 28.69 11.88 -18.65
CA GLY A 93 28.64 10.90 -19.75
C GLY A 93 29.22 9.55 -19.35
N ALA A 94 30.40 9.55 -18.72
CA ALA A 94 31.02 8.33 -18.20
C ALA A 94 30.18 7.67 -17.12
N GLY A 95 29.62 8.44 -16.18
CA GLY A 95 28.71 7.94 -15.13
C GLY A 95 27.46 7.26 -15.71
N LEU A 96 26.85 7.86 -16.74
CA LEU A 96 25.71 7.24 -17.45
C LEU A 96 26.09 5.96 -18.17
N VAL A 97 27.26 5.92 -18.83
CA VAL A 97 27.75 4.72 -19.51
C VAL A 97 28.02 3.61 -18.49
N VAL A 98 28.75 3.90 -17.42
CA VAL A 98 29.05 2.94 -16.35
C VAL A 98 27.74 2.43 -15.71
N GLY A 99 26.81 3.33 -15.36
CA GLY A 99 25.54 2.95 -14.78
C GLY A 99 24.71 2.08 -15.70
N SER A 100 24.62 2.44 -16.98
CA SER A 100 23.86 1.65 -17.98
C SER A 100 24.51 0.30 -18.27
N PHE A 101 25.82 0.18 -18.16
CA PHE A 101 26.55 -1.07 -18.32
C PHE A 101 26.34 -2.02 -17.12
N LEU A 102 26.36 -1.48 -15.91
CA LEU A 102 26.27 -2.25 -14.67
C LEU A 102 24.84 -2.71 -14.34
N THR A 103 23.82 -1.92 -14.72
CA THR A 103 22.45 -2.18 -14.28
C THR A 103 21.38 -1.66 -15.24
N LYS A 104 20.19 -2.30 -15.16
CA LYS A 104 18.97 -1.80 -15.82
C LYS A 104 18.17 -0.85 -14.93
N SER A 105 18.57 -0.66 -13.66
CA SER A 105 17.86 0.21 -12.72
C SER A 105 18.22 1.68 -12.97
N PRO A 106 17.28 2.53 -13.36
CA PRO A 106 17.51 3.96 -13.50
C PRO A 106 17.92 4.63 -12.17
N LEU A 107 17.48 4.07 -11.04
CA LEU A 107 17.83 4.56 -9.70
C LEU A 107 19.32 4.44 -9.44
N ILE A 108 19.93 3.29 -9.71
CA ILE A 108 21.37 3.05 -9.54
C ILE A 108 22.16 3.96 -10.50
N THR A 109 21.75 4.01 -11.78
CA THR A 109 22.41 4.84 -12.80
C THR A 109 22.41 6.32 -12.40
N ASN A 110 21.26 6.86 -11.99
CA ASN A 110 21.17 8.26 -11.55
C ASN A 110 22.01 8.50 -10.30
N GLN A 111 22.06 7.58 -9.37
CA GLN A 111 22.84 7.72 -8.14
C GLN A 111 24.34 7.69 -8.43
N ILE A 112 24.80 6.89 -9.39
CA ILE A 112 26.19 6.91 -9.86
C ILE A 112 26.55 8.29 -10.40
N VAL A 113 25.70 8.85 -11.26
CA VAL A 113 25.93 10.19 -11.84
C VAL A 113 25.91 11.27 -10.76
N PHE A 114 24.96 11.24 -9.82
CA PHE A 114 24.90 12.22 -8.74
C PHE A 114 26.12 12.15 -7.84
N GLY A 115 26.58 10.96 -7.48
CA GLY A 115 27.80 10.77 -6.70
C GLY A 115 29.04 11.33 -7.42
N ALA A 116 29.15 11.08 -8.72
CA ALA A 116 30.25 11.56 -9.54
C ALA A 116 30.25 13.10 -9.70
N ILE A 117 29.08 13.72 -9.91
CA ILE A 117 28.93 15.18 -9.97
C ILE A 117 29.30 15.81 -8.63
N LEU A 118 28.83 15.22 -7.52
CA LEU A 118 29.08 15.75 -6.18
C LEU A 118 30.60 15.81 -5.88
N ILE A 119 31.34 14.78 -6.25
CA ILE A 119 32.81 14.76 -6.16
C ILE A 119 33.42 15.85 -7.02
N ALA A 120 33.02 15.97 -8.27
CA ALA A 120 33.59 16.92 -9.23
C ALA A 120 33.33 18.38 -8.88
N THR A 121 32.30 18.70 -8.10
CA THR A 121 31.88 20.07 -7.81
C THR A 121 32.30 20.58 -6.43
N ILE A 122 32.35 19.71 -5.42
CA ILE A 122 32.51 20.15 -4.01
C ILE A 122 33.97 20.10 -3.55
N PHE A 123 34.79 19.21 -4.11
CA PHE A 123 36.15 19.01 -3.59
C PHE A 123 37.25 19.39 -4.60
N PRO A 124 38.09 20.40 -4.27
CA PRO A 124 39.26 20.68 -5.06
C PRO A 124 40.29 19.54 -4.97
N PRO A 125 41.10 19.33 -6.01
CA PRO A 125 42.01 18.17 -6.14
C PRO A 125 43.16 18.16 -5.14
N THR A 126 43.42 19.26 -4.46
CA THR A 126 44.66 19.48 -3.69
C THR A 126 44.52 19.27 -2.19
N GLU A 127 43.34 19.11 -1.64
CA GLU A 127 43.12 19.07 -0.19
C GLU A 127 42.26 17.90 0.24
N GLY A 128 42.85 16.83 0.75
CA GLY A 128 42.18 15.79 1.49
C GLY A 128 42.56 14.35 1.11
N PRO A 129 42.22 13.37 1.95
CA PRO A 129 42.46 11.97 1.67
C PRO A 129 41.68 11.54 0.44
N GLY A 130 42.33 10.76 -0.43
CA GLY A 130 41.82 10.35 -1.74
C GLY A 130 40.48 9.59 -1.71
N GLY A 131 39.91 9.39 -2.89
CA GLY A 131 38.56 8.89 -3.12
C GLY A 131 38.12 7.62 -2.46
N LEU A 132 39.06 6.75 -2.09
CA LEU A 132 38.76 5.53 -1.36
C LEU A 132 38.12 5.83 0.01
N HIS A 133 38.57 6.87 0.73
CA HIS A 133 38.00 7.29 2.02
C HIS A 133 36.54 7.75 1.85
N ARG A 134 36.26 8.50 0.77
CA ARG A 134 34.92 8.99 0.48
C ARG A 134 33.94 7.86 0.14
N ALA A 135 34.40 6.85 -0.61
CA ALA A 135 33.61 5.64 -0.89
C ALA A 135 33.36 4.83 0.40
N ILE A 136 34.35 4.74 1.29
CA ILE A 136 34.19 4.10 2.62
C ILE A 136 33.18 4.88 3.46
N ASP A 137 33.21 6.21 3.48
CA ASP A 137 32.22 7.04 4.17
C ASP A 137 30.81 6.78 3.64
N ALA A 138 30.65 6.71 2.32
CA ALA A 138 29.37 6.37 1.70
C ALA A 138 28.89 4.95 2.08
N MET A 139 29.81 4.00 2.20
CA MET A 139 29.50 2.64 2.69
C MET A 139 29.06 2.65 4.15
N ILE A 140 29.77 3.36 5.02
CA ILE A 140 29.43 3.48 6.45
C ILE A 140 28.05 4.10 6.59
N GLY A 141 27.80 5.22 5.93
CA GLY A 141 26.50 5.91 5.96
C GLY A 141 25.37 5.05 5.44
N SER A 142 25.59 4.36 4.33
CA SER A 142 24.62 3.43 3.75
C SER A 142 24.33 2.25 4.68
N GLY A 143 25.36 1.63 5.27
CA GLY A 143 25.25 0.55 6.22
C GLY A 143 24.45 0.94 7.46
N ILE A 144 24.75 2.09 8.05
CA ILE A 144 24.01 2.63 9.21
C ILE A 144 22.57 2.95 8.84
N GLY A 145 22.34 3.54 7.66
CA GLY A 145 20.99 3.79 7.15
C GLY A 145 20.16 2.50 7.02
N LEU A 146 20.74 1.45 6.43
CA LEU A 146 20.09 0.13 6.28
C LEU A 146 19.82 -0.54 7.63
N ILE A 147 20.80 -0.51 8.55
CA ILE A 147 20.66 -1.03 9.92
C ILE A 147 19.54 -0.27 10.65
N THR A 148 19.50 1.06 10.53
CA THR A 148 18.45 1.88 11.15
C THR A 148 17.07 1.55 10.60
N ILE A 149 16.91 1.31 9.29
CA ILE A 149 15.66 0.84 8.69
C ILE A 149 15.25 -0.53 9.27
N ALA A 150 16.21 -1.43 9.45
CA ALA A 150 15.95 -2.76 9.97
C ALA A 150 15.59 -2.74 11.46
N LEU A 151 16.26 -1.89 12.26
CA LEU A 151 16.04 -1.81 13.70
C LEU A 151 14.81 -0.98 14.08
N ILE A 152 14.49 0.07 13.36
CA ILE A 152 13.36 0.96 13.67
C ILE A 152 12.41 1.00 12.47
N PRO A 153 11.63 -0.06 12.24
CA PRO A 153 10.68 -0.08 11.15
C PRO A 153 9.51 0.87 11.45
N ASN A 154 9.10 1.65 10.45
CA ASN A 154 7.79 2.31 10.51
C ASN A 154 6.72 1.23 10.64
N SER A 155 5.70 1.45 11.47
CA SER A 155 4.60 0.48 11.62
C SER A 155 3.68 0.54 10.38
N PRO A 156 3.93 -0.27 9.34
CA PRO A 156 3.13 -0.25 8.11
C PRO A 156 1.73 -0.82 8.36
N LEU A 157 1.57 -1.59 9.44
CA LEU A 157 0.31 -2.22 9.81
C LEU A 157 -0.78 -1.18 10.12
N VAL A 158 -0.43 -0.12 10.87
CA VAL A 158 -1.39 0.94 11.24
C VAL A 158 -1.81 1.74 10.00
N GLU A 159 -0.86 2.07 9.13
CA GLU A 159 -1.13 2.80 7.90
C GLU A 159 -2.01 1.97 6.95
N ALA A 160 -1.68 0.70 6.75
CA ALA A 160 -2.43 -0.19 5.89
C ALA A 160 -3.85 -0.45 6.44
N ARG A 161 -4.03 -0.68 7.74
CA ARG A 161 -5.37 -0.79 8.37
C ARG A 161 -6.20 0.48 8.15
N ARG A 162 -5.60 1.64 8.29
CA ARG A 162 -6.27 2.92 8.05
C ARG A 162 -6.71 3.09 6.59
N GLU A 163 -5.89 2.66 5.64
CA GLU A 163 -6.27 2.71 4.22
C GLU A 163 -7.35 1.67 3.88
N VAL A 164 -7.33 0.46 4.47
CA VAL A 164 -8.45 -0.50 4.38
C VAL A 164 -9.75 0.14 4.87
N SER A 165 -9.73 0.73 6.08
CA SER A 165 -10.88 1.45 6.64
C SER A 165 -11.40 2.51 5.68
N LYS A 166 -10.53 3.38 5.18
CA LYS A 166 -10.90 4.46 4.28
C LYS A 166 -11.52 3.95 2.98
N VAL A 167 -10.92 2.93 2.37
CA VAL A 167 -11.39 2.34 1.11
C VAL A 167 -12.76 1.67 1.29
N LEU A 168 -12.94 0.89 2.35
CA LEU A 168 -14.21 0.23 2.66
C LEU A 168 -15.30 1.25 3.02
N LYS A 169 -14.96 2.31 3.75
CA LYS A 169 -15.91 3.40 4.08
C LYS A 169 -16.42 4.11 2.83
N ILE A 170 -15.55 4.40 1.87
CA ILE A 170 -15.94 5.01 0.59
C ILE A 170 -16.80 4.02 -0.20
N ALA A 171 -16.43 2.74 -0.27
CA ALA A 171 -17.21 1.72 -0.98
C ALA A 171 -18.61 1.53 -0.37
N SER A 172 -18.72 1.52 0.95
CA SER A 172 -20.00 1.50 1.68
C SER A 172 -20.88 2.71 1.33
N SER A 173 -20.34 3.93 1.41
CA SER A 173 -21.08 5.15 1.06
C SER A 173 -21.60 5.11 -0.37
N ILE A 174 -20.77 4.67 -1.32
CA ILE A 174 -21.17 4.55 -2.72
C ILE A 174 -22.29 3.51 -2.89
N LEU A 175 -22.20 2.38 -2.19
CA LEU A 175 -23.24 1.35 -2.25
C LEU A 175 -24.55 1.86 -1.68
N ALA A 176 -24.54 2.63 -0.58
CA ALA A 176 -25.71 3.28 -0.01
C ALA A 176 -26.33 4.30 -0.98
N ASP A 177 -25.51 5.16 -1.62
CA ASP A 177 -25.98 6.10 -2.62
C ASP A 177 -26.58 5.42 -3.84
N VAL A 178 -25.98 4.32 -4.29
CA VAL A 178 -26.53 3.48 -5.38
C VAL A 178 -27.87 2.88 -4.99
N THR A 179 -27.99 2.34 -3.79
CA THR A 179 -29.25 1.77 -3.29
C THR A 179 -30.34 2.83 -3.19
N TYR A 180 -29.99 4.01 -2.68
CA TYR A 180 -30.91 5.15 -2.64
C TYR A 180 -31.35 5.56 -4.06
N GLY A 181 -30.41 5.69 -5.00
CA GLY A 181 -30.69 6.06 -6.39
C GLY A 181 -31.58 5.02 -7.11
N ILE A 182 -31.38 3.74 -6.85
CA ILE A 182 -32.29 2.68 -7.37
C ILE A 182 -33.70 2.84 -6.80
N ARG A 183 -33.80 3.04 -5.48
CA ARG A 183 -35.12 3.17 -4.78
C ARG A 183 -35.88 4.42 -5.25
N GLN A 184 -35.19 5.53 -5.47
CA GLN A 184 -35.81 6.77 -5.93
C GLN A 184 -35.90 6.88 -7.44
N GLN A 185 -35.39 5.91 -8.19
CA GLN A 185 -35.28 5.96 -9.67
C GLN A 185 -34.54 7.24 -10.13
N ASP A 186 -33.50 7.64 -9.40
CA ASP A 186 -32.69 8.83 -9.67
C ASP A 186 -31.30 8.47 -10.21
N PRO A 187 -31.10 8.53 -11.54
CA PRO A 187 -29.82 8.22 -12.14
C PRO A 187 -28.73 9.28 -11.84
N ALA A 188 -29.11 10.50 -11.41
CA ALA A 188 -28.11 11.54 -11.10
C ALA A 188 -27.31 11.16 -9.82
N VAL A 189 -27.99 10.71 -8.76
CA VAL A 189 -27.35 10.22 -7.54
C VAL A 189 -26.36 9.08 -7.85
N ILE A 190 -26.77 8.11 -8.68
CA ILE A 190 -25.89 6.98 -9.04
C ILE A 190 -24.69 7.45 -9.88
N ARG A 191 -24.86 8.46 -10.72
CA ARG A 191 -23.78 9.04 -11.53
C ARG A 191 -22.74 9.74 -10.66
N ASP A 192 -23.17 10.50 -9.66
CA ASP A 192 -22.29 11.16 -8.69
C ASP A 192 -21.54 10.12 -7.83
N ALA A 193 -22.23 9.08 -7.35
CA ALA A 193 -21.61 7.97 -6.64
C ALA A 193 -20.52 7.27 -7.47
N ARG A 194 -20.74 7.07 -8.77
CA ARG A 194 -19.75 6.48 -9.69
C ARG A 194 -18.52 7.37 -9.88
N GLU A 195 -18.66 8.67 -9.85
CA GLU A 195 -17.52 9.59 -9.96
C GLU A 195 -16.66 9.52 -8.70
N ALA A 196 -17.27 9.40 -7.52
CA ALA A 196 -16.58 9.20 -6.25
C ALA A 196 -15.74 7.90 -6.25
N VAL A 197 -16.20 6.81 -6.87
CA VAL A 197 -15.44 5.54 -6.99
C VAL A 197 -14.13 5.72 -7.75
N ARG A 198 -14.07 6.60 -8.75
CA ARG A 198 -12.84 6.81 -9.53
C ARG A 198 -11.69 7.34 -8.68
N GLY A 199 -12.00 8.11 -7.63
CA GLY A 199 -11.00 8.62 -6.69
C GLY A 199 -10.41 7.56 -5.74
N THR A 200 -10.97 6.34 -5.68
CA THR A 200 -10.48 5.31 -4.76
C THR A 200 -9.21 4.58 -5.24
N GLN A 201 -8.86 4.68 -6.51
CA GLN A 201 -7.72 3.93 -7.08
C GLN A 201 -6.39 4.28 -6.41
N ASP A 202 -6.16 5.55 -6.10
CA ASP A 202 -4.94 5.98 -5.42
C ASP A 202 -4.86 5.43 -3.99
N SER A 203 -6.00 5.32 -3.29
CA SER A 203 -6.07 4.72 -1.96
C SER A 203 -5.81 3.21 -2.02
N VAL A 204 -6.30 2.50 -3.03
CA VAL A 204 -6.00 1.07 -3.25
C VAL A 204 -4.51 0.89 -3.55
N ASN A 205 -3.92 1.71 -4.41
CA ASN A 205 -2.49 1.66 -4.71
C ASN A 205 -1.64 1.94 -3.47
N THR A 206 -2.06 2.89 -2.63
CA THR A 206 -1.41 3.21 -1.35
C THR A 206 -1.49 2.03 -0.39
N LEU A 207 -2.65 1.37 -0.31
CA LEU A 207 -2.87 0.18 0.49
C LEU A 207 -1.93 -0.96 0.08
N LEU A 208 -1.85 -1.26 -1.22
CA LEU A 208 -0.95 -2.29 -1.74
C LEU A 208 0.52 -1.98 -1.43
N SER A 209 0.93 -0.72 -1.61
CA SER A 209 2.29 -0.28 -1.30
C SER A 209 2.62 -0.36 0.19
N ALA A 210 1.67 -0.02 1.07
CA ALA A 210 1.85 -0.11 2.52
C ALA A 210 2.00 -1.56 2.99
N ALA A 211 1.21 -2.48 2.42
CA ALA A 211 1.29 -3.90 2.74
C ALA A 211 2.61 -4.51 2.27
N GLN A 212 3.06 -4.19 1.06
CA GLN A 212 4.35 -4.65 0.55
C GLN A 212 5.50 -4.14 1.43
N SER A 213 5.49 -2.86 1.82
CA SER A 213 6.47 -2.31 2.77
C SER A 213 6.43 -3.05 4.13
N GLY A 214 5.23 -3.44 4.58
CA GLY A 214 5.04 -4.21 5.80
C GLY A 214 5.68 -5.59 5.74
N ARG A 215 5.48 -6.29 4.64
CA ARG A 215 6.09 -7.59 4.39
C ARG A 215 7.61 -7.50 4.43
N GLU A 216 8.20 -6.62 3.61
CA GLU A 216 9.64 -6.42 3.55
C GLU A 216 10.23 -6.07 4.93
N ALA A 217 9.59 -5.14 5.64
CA ALA A 217 10.02 -4.77 6.99
C ALA A 217 9.96 -5.95 7.96
N SER A 218 8.94 -6.83 7.86
CA SER A 218 8.79 -8.01 8.73
C SER A 218 9.80 -9.12 8.43
N GLU A 219 10.31 -9.19 7.21
CA GLU A 219 11.34 -10.15 6.82
C GLU A 219 12.71 -9.75 7.35
N VAL A 220 13.00 -8.45 7.40
CA VAL A 220 14.33 -7.91 7.74
C VAL A 220 14.43 -7.50 9.21
N SER A 221 13.35 -6.99 9.82
CA SER A 221 13.40 -6.44 11.19
C SER A 221 13.04 -7.46 12.26
N PRO A 222 13.97 -7.78 13.19
CA PRO A 222 13.68 -8.63 14.34
C PRO A 222 12.57 -8.07 15.25
N LEU A 223 12.44 -6.74 15.32
CA LEU A 223 11.42 -6.08 16.15
C LEU A 223 10.00 -6.29 15.64
N LEU A 224 9.82 -6.64 14.36
CA LEU A 224 8.52 -6.94 13.77
C LEU A 224 8.18 -8.44 13.79
N TRP A 225 9.03 -9.31 14.32
CA TRP A 225 8.75 -10.74 14.37
C TRP A 225 7.47 -11.07 15.14
N ALA A 226 7.20 -10.37 16.23
CA ALA A 226 5.94 -10.49 16.96
C ALA A 226 4.71 -10.07 16.13
N SER A 227 4.88 -9.13 15.19
CA SER A 227 3.82 -8.59 14.34
C SER A 227 3.63 -9.35 13.01
N ARG A 228 4.48 -10.35 12.72
CA ARG A 228 4.42 -11.11 11.44
C ARG A 228 3.07 -11.76 11.18
N ARG A 229 2.39 -12.23 12.24
CA ARG A 229 1.04 -12.82 12.11
C ARG A 229 0.03 -11.77 11.65
N SER A 230 0.05 -10.60 12.26
CA SER A 230 -0.86 -9.49 11.92
C SER A 230 -0.58 -8.92 10.52
N ILE A 231 0.69 -8.85 10.10
CA ILE A 231 1.07 -8.43 8.75
C ILE A 231 0.56 -9.43 7.71
N ARG A 232 0.76 -10.73 7.92
CA ARG A 232 0.24 -11.78 7.03
C ARG A 232 -1.30 -11.84 7.00
N SER A 233 -1.95 -11.56 8.11
CA SER A 233 -3.40 -11.44 8.15
C SER A 233 -3.88 -10.27 7.29
N LEU A 234 -3.22 -9.12 7.39
CA LEU A 234 -3.53 -7.95 6.57
C LEU A 234 -3.29 -8.21 5.07
N GLU A 235 -2.18 -8.86 4.70
CA GLU A 235 -1.90 -9.22 3.29
C GLU A 235 -3.01 -10.05 2.67
N ARG A 236 -3.57 -11.00 3.42
CA ARG A 236 -4.65 -11.87 2.92
C ARG A 236 -5.92 -11.13 2.55
N ILE A 237 -6.22 -10.01 3.21
CA ILE A 237 -7.44 -9.25 2.96
C ILE A 237 -7.31 -8.22 1.85
N LEU A 238 -6.10 -7.93 1.37
CA LEU A 238 -5.88 -6.89 0.35
C LEU A 238 -6.61 -7.18 -0.95
N MET A 239 -6.48 -8.39 -1.46
CA MET A 239 -7.17 -8.81 -2.70
C MET A 239 -8.68 -8.81 -2.53
N PRO A 240 -9.26 -9.38 -1.45
CA PRO A 240 -10.69 -9.24 -1.17
C PRO A 240 -11.17 -7.79 -1.11
N VAL A 241 -10.43 -6.89 -0.45
CA VAL A 241 -10.79 -5.46 -0.40
C VAL A 241 -10.78 -4.82 -1.79
N ASP A 242 -9.75 -5.05 -2.60
CA ASP A 242 -9.68 -4.53 -3.98
C ASP A 242 -10.82 -5.10 -4.84
N ASN A 243 -11.10 -6.40 -4.74
CA ASN A 243 -12.19 -7.06 -5.45
C ASN A 243 -13.55 -6.48 -5.06
N ALA A 244 -13.81 -6.27 -3.77
CA ALA A 244 -15.06 -5.67 -3.30
C ALA A 244 -15.27 -4.25 -3.87
N VAL A 245 -14.22 -3.40 -3.88
CA VAL A 245 -14.29 -2.06 -4.48
C VAL A 245 -14.58 -2.15 -5.98
N ARG A 246 -13.96 -3.09 -6.69
CA ARG A 246 -14.25 -3.36 -8.11
C ARG A 246 -15.69 -3.85 -8.29
N GLY A 247 -16.17 -4.72 -7.40
CA GLY A 247 -17.56 -5.21 -7.38
C GLY A 247 -18.56 -4.05 -7.25
N VAL A 248 -18.34 -3.15 -6.28
CA VAL A 248 -19.15 -1.93 -6.10
C VAL A 248 -19.14 -1.04 -7.36
N ARG A 249 -17.97 -0.89 -8.00
CA ARG A 249 -17.84 -0.13 -9.25
C ARG A 249 -18.64 -0.74 -10.40
N VAL A 250 -18.60 -2.07 -10.54
CA VAL A 250 -19.38 -2.78 -11.58
C VAL A 250 -20.85 -2.69 -11.27
N LEU A 251 -21.26 -2.93 -10.02
CA LEU A 251 -22.63 -2.84 -9.55
C LEU A 251 -23.21 -1.44 -9.81
N SER A 252 -22.51 -0.38 -9.44
CA SER A 252 -22.97 1.00 -9.68
C SER A 252 -23.15 1.34 -11.16
N ARG A 253 -22.36 0.71 -12.06
CA ARG A 253 -22.56 0.85 -13.50
C ARG A 253 -23.85 0.16 -13.97
N GLN A 254 -24.14 -1.04 -13.46
CA GLN A 254 -25.37 -1.76 -13.81
C GLN A 254 -26.59 -1.05 -13.25
N ALA A 255 -26.49 -0.53 -12.02
CA ALA A 255 -27.55 0.24 -11.40
C ALA A 255 -27.87 1.55 -12.15
N LEU A 256 -26.85 2.21 -12.70
CA LEU A 256 -27.07 3.40 -13.53
C LEU A 256 -27.84 3.04 -14.80
N GLY A 257 -27.41 2.02 -15.55
CA GLY A 257 -28.12 1.57 -16.75
C GLY A 257 -29.58 1.19 -16.43
N LEU A 258 -29.80 0.43 -15.37
CA LEU A 258 -31.13 0.01 -14.92
C LEU A 258 -32.03 1.23 -14.65
N THR A 259 -31.54 2.26 -13.94
CA THR A 259 -32.33 3.45 -13.62
C THR A 259 -32.53 4.40 -14.82
N GLU A 260 -31.55 4.47 -15.76
CA GLU A 260 -31.69 5.21 -17.01
C GLU A 260 -32.76 4.57 -17.93
N ASP A 261 -32.84 3.23 -17.93
CA ASP A 261 -33.87 2.47 -18.66
C ASP A 261 -35.22 2.46 -17.92
N ARG A 262 -35.30 3.00 -16.69
CA ARG A 262 -36.46 2.99 -15.79
C ARG A 262 -36.90 1.60 -15.39
N ASP A 263 -35.99 0.65 -15.46
CA ASP A 263 -36.18 -0.70 -14.95
C ASP A 263 -36.09 -0.73 -13.41
N LYS A 264 -36.64 -1.79 -12.83
CA LYS A 264 -36.65 -1.96 -11.37
C LYS A 264 -35.94 -3.25 -10.97
N VAL A 265 -35.45 -3.27 -9.76
CA VAL A 265 -35.06 -4.48 -9.03
C VAL A 265 -36.10 -4.72 -7.93
N SER A 266 -36.22 -5.96 -7.47
CA SER A 266 -37.10 -6.30 -6.36
C SER A 266 -36.71 -5.57 -5.07
N ASP A 267 -37.69 -5.34 -4.20
CA ASP A 267 -37.44 -4.75 -2.87
C ASP A 267 -36.45 -5.62 -2.07
N ALA A 268 -36.50 -6.95 -2.23
CA ALA A 268 -35.55 -7.85 -1.60
C ALA A 268 -34.11 -7.63 -2.05
N GLN A 269 -33.86 -7.31 -3.33
CA GLN A 269 -32.51 -6.94 -3.79
C GLN A 269 -32.05 -5.62 -3.21
N VAL A 270 -32.94 -4.63 -3.09
CA VAL A 270 -32.65 -3.33 -2.49
C VAL A 270 -32.28 -3.47 -1.02
N GLU A 271 -33.03 -4.29 -0.26
CA GLU A 271 -32.74 -4.59 1.14
C GLU A 271 -31.35 -5.26 1.32
N LEU A 272 -31.00 -6.20 0.45
CA LEU A 272 -29.67 -6.84 0.51
C LEU A 272 -28.53 -5.83 0.26
N LEU A 273 -28.73 -4.86 -0.63
CA LEU A 273 -27.74 -3.82 -0.88
C LEU A 273 -27.60 -2.87 0.32
N ASP A 274 -28.71 -2.47 0.96
CA ASP A 274 -28.69 -1.67 2.19
C ASP A 274 -27.93 -2.38 3.30
N GLU A 275 -28.31 -3.63 3.61
CA GLU A 275 -27.65 -4.46 4.62
C GLU A 275 -26.16 -4.60 4.34
N LEU A 276 -25.78 -4.88 3.08
CA LEU A 276 -24.37 -5.01 2.68
C LEU A 276 -23.61 -3.71 2.85
N SER A 277 -24.23 -2.55 2.56
CA SER A 277 -23.59 -1.25 2.77
C SER A 277 -23.28 -0.98 4.23
N GLU A 278 -24.23 -1.30 5.14
CA GLU A 278 -24.06 -1.16 6.58
C GLU A 278 -22.97 -2.08 7.13
N ILE A 279 -22.94 -3.35 6.68
CA ILE A 279 -21.91 -4.30 7.08
C ILE A 279 -20.52 -3.81 6.62
N MET A 280 -20.39 -3.31 5.38
CA MET A 280 -19.14 -2.75 4.89
C MET A 280 -18.68 -1.55 5.71
N LEU A 281 -19.62 -0.69 6.16
CA LEU A 281 -19.32 0.44 7.04
C LEU A 281 -18.79 -0.06 8.38
N ALA A 282 -19.47 -1.01 9.02
CA ALA A 282 -19.06 -1.59 10.29
C ALA A 282 -17.67 -2.23 10.20
N ILE A 283 -17.40 -3.01 9.14
CA ILE A 283 -16.05 -3.55 8.89
C ILE A 283 -15.02 -2.42 8.75
N SER A 284 -15.36 -1.33 8.04
CA SER A 284 -14.45 -0.19 7.89
C SER A 284 -14.08 0.45 9.23
N GLU A 285 -15.02 0.55 10.14
CA GLU A 285 -14.84 1.12 11.48
C GLU A 285 -13.92 0.25 12.34
N LEU A 286 -14.06 -1.07 12.31
CA LEU A 286 -13.14 -2.01 12.97
C LEU A 286 -11.68 -1.83 12.52
N TYR A 287 -11.46 -1.62 11.23
CA TYR A 287 -10.12 -1.36 10.72
C TYR A 287 -9.61 0.04 11.06
N GLY A 288 -10.51 1.01 11.26
CA GLY A 288 -10.19 2.41 11.59
C GLY A 288 -9.84 2.66 13.05
N GLN A 289 -10.38 1.86 13.95
CA GLN A 289 -10.14 1.95 15.39
C GLN A 289 -8.74 1.38 15.69
N GLY A 290 -7.81 2.18 16.15
CA GLY A 290 -6.40 1.81 16.35
C GLY A 290 -6.18 0.76 17.47
N LYS A 291 -4.92 0.51 17.82
CA LYS A 291 -4.33 -0.56 18.67
C LYS A 291 -5.01 -1.03 19.98
N GLN A 292 -6.13 -0.46 20.40
CA GLN A 292 -6.76 -0.79 21.70
C GLN A 292 -7.74 -1.98 21.64
N HIS A 293 -8.03 -2.56 20.45
CA HIS A 293 -9.26 -3.32 20.24
C HIS A 293 -9.11 -4.79 19.81
N GLY A 294 -8.02 -5.45 20.13
CA GLY A 294 -7.94 -6.90 19.89
C GLY A 294 -9.07 -7.71 20.60
N HIS A 295 -9.69 -7.13 21.62
CA HIS A 295 -10.83 -7.73 22.33
C HIS A 295 -12.14 -7.43 21.61
N ASP A 296 -12.33 -6.22 21.11
CA ASP A 296 -13.54 -5.82 20.40
C ASP A 296 -13.62 -6.48 19.01
N GLU A 297 -12.51 -6.60 18.29
CA GLU A 297 -12.44 -7.40 17.03
C GLU A 297 -12.88 -8.85 17.24
N ALA A 298 -12.56 -9.45 18.37
CA ALA A 298 -12.94 -10.83 18.67
C ALA A 298 -14.44 -11.00 18.93
N ILE A 299 -15.15 -9.93 19.31
CA ILE A 299 -16.60 -9.93 19.58
C ILE A 299 -17.38 -9.50 18.32
N GLU A 300 -16.91 -8.48 17.62
CA GLU A 300 -17.68 -7.87 16.49
C GLU A 300 -17.55 -8.66 15.19
N ILE A 301 -16.40 -9.28 14.89
CA ILE A 301 -16.20 -10.06 13.66
C ILE A 301 -17.20 -11.23 13.54
N PRO A 302 -17.47 -12.04 14.56
CA PRO A 302 -18.47 -13.10 14.48
C PRO A 302 -19.87 -12.61 14.13
N ASP A 303 -20.29 -11.46 14.68
CA ASP A 303 -21.58 -10.86 14.35
C ASP A 303 -21.64 -10.42 12.88
N LEU A 304 -20.62 -9.74 12.39
CA LEU A 304 -20.52 -9.31 11.01
C LEU A 304 -20.51 -10.51 10.04
N VAL A 305 -19.80 -11.58 10.39
CA VAL A 305 -19.81 -12.84 9.63
C VAL A 305 -21.21 -13.42 9.58
N GLN A 306 -21.93 -13.43 10.71
CA GLN A 306 -23.31 -13.93 10.75
C GLN A 306 -24.26 -13.08 9.90
N ARG A 307 -24.17 -11.76 9.96
CA ARG A 307 -24.93 -10.85 9.09
C ARG A 307 -24.63 -11.11 7.60
N LEU A 308 -23.35 -11.24 7.22
CA LEU A 308 -22.94 -11.58 5.85
C LEU A 308 -23.47 -12.95 5.39
N ARG A 309 -23.51 -13.95 6.28
CA ARG A 309 -24.12 -15.27 5.99
C ARG A 309 -25.60 -15.15 5.69
N ILE A 310 -26.33 -14.34 6.47
CA ILE A 310 -27.76 -14.08 6.24
C ILE A 310 -27.94 -13.43 4.87
N VAL A 311 -27.18 -12.40 4.54
CA VAL A 311 -27.23 -11.75 3.21
C VAL A 311 -26.91 -12.76 2.10
N GLY A 312 -25.86 -13.58 2.25
CA GLY A 312 -25.47 -14.60 1.29
C GLY A 312 -26.52 -15.68 1.09
N GLY A 313 -27.18 -16.11 2.19
CA GLY A 313 -28.27 -17.09 2.17
C GLY A 313 -29.56 -16.57 1.53
N ARG A 314 -29.79 -15.25 1.56
CA ARG A 314 -30.93 -14.59 0.89
C ARG A 314 -30.64 -14.19 -0.56
N ALA A 315 -29.39 -14.18 -0.99
CA ALA A 315 -28.99 -13.73 -2.32
C ALA A 315 -29.15 -14.83 -3.38
N GLY A 316 -30.34 -15.39 -3.51
CA GLY A 316 -30.75 -16.43 -4.47
C GLY A 316 -31.34 -15.84 -5.75
N LEU A 317 -31.53 -16.68 -6.75
CA LEU A 317 -32.23 -16.28 -8.00
C LEU A 317 -33.73 -16.03 -7.80
N ASP A 318 -34.29 -16.56 -6.75
CA ASP A 318 -35.69 -16.44 -6.35
C ASP A 318 -36.11 -15.04 -5.93
N ILE A 319 -35.13 -14.18 -5.56
CA ILE A 319 -35.42 -12.78 -5.22
C ILE A 319 -35.56 -11.88 -6.44
N ILE A 320 -35.23 -12.35 -7.64
CA ILE A 320 -35.42 -11.59 -8.88
C ILE A 320 -36.85 -11.77 -9.37
N ASP A 321 -37.49 -10.67 -9.72
CA ASP A 321 -38.82 -10.69 -10.30
C ASP A 321 -38.87 -11.51 -11.59
N LYS A 322 -40.01 -12.13 -11.90
CA LYS A 322 -40.16 -12.99 -13.09
C LYS A 322 -39.79 -12.29 -14.40
N ASP A 323 -40.02 -10.98 -14.44
CA ASP A 323 -39.70 -10.11 -15.59
C ASP A 323 -38.38 -9.34 -15.37
N GLY A 324 -37.49 -9.86 -14.49
CA GLY A 324 -36.25 -9.22 -14.13
C GLY A 324 -35.32 -9.05 -15.33
N THR A 325 -34.75 -7.83 -15.45
CA THR A 325 -33.85 -7.49 -16.54
C THR A 325 -32.44 -8.05 -16.32
N LEU A 326 -31.61 -8.09 -17.37
CA LEU A 326 -30.22 -8.51 -17.27
C LEU A 326 -29.45 -7.71 -16.21
N SER A 327 -29.73 -6.42 -16.09
CA SER A 327 -29.11 -5.55 -15.06
C SER A 327 -29.44 -6.01 -13.64
N ALA A 328 -30.68 -6.47 -13.37
CA ALA A 328 -31.07 -7.02 -12.07
C ALA A 328 -30.26 -8.30 -11.73
N TYR A 329 -30.09 -9.21 -12.69
CA TYR A 329 -29.25 -10.42 -12.50
C TYR A 329 -27.77 -10.04 -12.28
N MET A 330 -27.25 -9.06 -13.00
CA MET A 330 -25.87 -8.63 -12.85
C MET A 330 -25.63 -7.92 -11.50
N ILE A 331 -26.59 -7.14 -11.01
CA ILE A 331 -26.56 -6.55 -9.67
C ILE A 331 -26.51 -7.65 -8.62
N LEU A 332 -27.38 -8.65 -8.70
CA LEU A 332 -27.37 -9.79 -7.78
C LEU A 332 -26.03 -10.53 -7.82
N GLY A 333 -25.49 -10.79 -9.02
CA GLY A 333 -24.19 -11.45 -9.18
C GLY A 333 -23.05 -10.69 -8.52
N GLN A 334 -23.04 -9.34 -8.63
CA GLN A 334 -22.06 -8.51 -7.97
C GLN A 334 -22.27 -8.47 -6.45
N THR A 335 -23.51 -8.38 -5.96
CA THR A 335 -23.85 -8.47 -4.54
C THR A 335 -23.26 -9.75 -3.93
N ARG A 336 -23.48 -10.89 -4.55
CA ARG A 336 -22.92 -12.19 -4.12
C ARG A 336 -21.39 -12.17 -4.08
N SER A 337 -20.75 -11.60 -5.10
CA SER A 337 -19.29 -11.50 -5.15
C SER A 337 -18.75 -10.63 -4.02
N ILE A 338 -19.37 -9.48 -3.74
CA ILE A 338 -18.98 -8.59 -2.65
C ILE A 338 -19.16 -9.27 -1.29
N VAL A 339 -20.25 -10.04 -1.08
CA VAL A 339 -20.46 -10.82 0.15
C VAL A 339 -19.30 -11.80 0.39
N VAL A 340 -18.87 -12.53 -0.64
CA VAL A 340 -17.73 -13.45 -0.55
C VAL A 340 -16.45 -12.68 -0.17
N ASP A 341 -16.18 -11.56 -0.84
CA ASP A 341 -15.01 -10.76 -0.55
C ASP A 341 -15.04 -10.21 0.89
N MET A 342 -16.20 -9.77 1.39
CA MET A 342 -16.34 -9.30 2.78
C MET A 342 -16.18 -10.42 3.80
N LEU A 343 -16.68 -11.62 3.54
CA LEU A 343 -16.43 -12.80 4.38
C LEU A 343 -14.92 -13.13 4.43
N MET A 344 -14.22 -13.00 3.31
CA MET A 344 -12.76 -13.19 3.26
C MET A 344 -12.02 -12.08 4.02
N VAL A 345 -12.50 -10.83 3.98
CA VAL A 345 -11.97 -9.72 4.80
C VAL A 345 -12.15 -10.02 6.29
N CYS A 346 -13.24 -10.67 6.68
CA CYS A 346 -13.47 -11.15 8.05
C CYS A 346 -12.67 -12.41 8.40
N GLY A 347 -11.86 -12.95 7.49
CA GLY A 347 -10.89 -14.03 7.75
C GLY A 347 -11.29 -15.42 7.29
N LEU A 348 -12.41 -15.60 6.62
CA LEU A 348 -12.82 -16.89 6.05
C LEU A 348 -11.93 -17.25 4.84
N SER A 349 -11.78 -18.54 4.56
CA SER A 349 -11.22 -19.00 3.30
C SER A 349 -12.24 -18.74 2.16
N ARG A 350 -11.75 -18.71 0.92
CA ARG A 350 -12.65 -18.52 -0.23
C ARG A 350 -13.69 -19.63 -0.33
N GLU A 351 -13.28 -20.87 -0.08
CA GLU A 351 -14.14 -22.05 -0.10
C GLU A 351 -15.29 -21.91 0.91
N SER A 352 -14.94 -21.57 2.16
CA SER A 352 -15.94 -21.35 3.21
C SER A 352 -16.82 -20.13 2.90
N ALA A 353 -16.26 -19.04 2.41
CA ALA A 353 -17.03 -17.85 2.05
C ALA A 353 -18.06 -18.14 0.93
N VAL A 354 -17.68 -18.89 -0.10
CA VAL A 354 -18.59 -19.29 -1.19
C VAL A 354 -19.67 -20.27 -0.69
N ALA A 355 -19.34 -21.17 0.24
CA ALA A 355 -20.28 -22.14 0.81
C ALA A 355 -21.42 -21.48 1.63
N HIS A 356 -21.27 -20.20 2.01
CA HIS A 356 -22.34 -19.43 2.68
C HIS A 356 -23.34 -18.78 1.72
N LEU A 357 -23.08 -18.84 0.41
CA LEU A 357 -24.04 -18.37 -0.58
C LEU A 357 -25.08 -19.45 -0.90
N VAL A 358 -26.33 -19.05 -1.05
CA VAL A 358 -27.33 -19.96 -1.61
C VAL A 358 -26.89 -20.44 -2.99
N PRO A 359 -26.92 -21.75 -3.29
CA PRO A 359 -26.51 -22.28 -4.57
C PRO A 359 -27.33 -21.73 -5.74
N THR A 360 -26.66 -21.29 -6.80
CA THR A 360 -27.28 -20.92 -8.08
C THR A 360 -26.97 -21.94 -9.18
N SER A 361 -26.21 -22.97 -8.87
CA SER A 361 -25.86 -24.10 -9.73
C SER A 361 -26.44 -25.37 -9.14
N GLN A 362 -26.83 -26.31 -10.04
CA GLN A 362 -27.24 -27.65 -9.62
C GLN A 362 -26.07 -28.50 -9.10
N HIS A 363 -24.81 -28.12 -9.46
CA HIS A 363 -23.60 -28.80 -9.04
C HIS A 363 -22.61 -27.77 -8.51
N PRO A 364 -22.83 -27.21 -7.30
CA PRO A 364 -21.90 -26.23 -6.72
C PRO A 364 -20.56 -26.88 -6.41
N ALA A 365 -19.46 -26.22 -6.77
CA ALA A 365 -18.11 -26.69 -6.50
C ALA A 365 -17.83 -26.79 -4.99
N TYR A 366 -18.46 -25.93 -4.21
CA TYR A 366 -18.42 -25.94 -2.75
C TYR A 366 -19.86 -26.12 -2.26
N PRO A 367 -20.18 -27.26 -1.64
CA PRO A 367 -21.52 -27.50 -1.11
C PRO A 367 -21.84 -26.48 -0.02
N PRO A 368 -23.11 -26.03 0.10
CA PRO A 368 -23.50 -25.04 1.10
C PRO A 368 -23.25 -25.59 2.52
N GLU A 369 -22.62 -24.77 3.37
CA GLU A 369 -22.53 -25.04 4.80
C GLU A 369 -23.95 -24.89 5.40
N VAL A 370 -24.53 -26.01 5.83
CA VAL A 370 -25.84 -26.02 6.48
C VAL A 370 -25.64 -25.61 7.94
N TRP A 371 -25.91 -24.35 8.27
CA TRP A 371 -25.94 -23.87 9.65
C TRP A 371 -27.42 -23.75 10.06
N GLY A 372 -27.83 -24.61 11.02
CA GLY A 372 -29.07 -24.43 11.74
C GLY A 372 -30.34 -24.57 10.89
N ARG A 373 -30.58 -25.71 10.28
CA ARG A 373 -31.96 -26.23 10.21
C ARG A 373 -32.23 -26.86 11.57
N GLU A 374 -32.81 -26.11 12.47
CA GLU A 374 -33.64 -26.69 13.49
C GLU A 374 -34.88 -27.16 12.74
N ASP A 375 -35.09 -28.50 12.65
CA ASP A 375 -36.32 -29.12 12.22
C ASP A 375 -37.44 -28.83 13.21
#